data_1e5e5c8fd0a0e4206503c6c23d63799c
#
_entry.id   1e5e5c8fd0a0e4206503c6c23d63799c
#
_cell.length_a   1.000
_cell.length_b   1.000
_cell.length_c   1.000
_cell.angle_alpha   90.00
_cell.angle_beta   90.00
_cell.angle_gamma   90.00
#
_symmetry.space_group_name_H-M   'P 1'
#
loop_
_entity.id
_entity.type
_entity.pdbx_description
1 polymer ?
#
loop_
_entity_poly.entity_id
_entity_poly.type
_entity_poly.pdbx_seq_one_letter_code
_entity_poly.pdbx_strand_id
1 'polypeptide(L)'
;DTNEAFDKILSSKGTCYVPKPKEAVDRVIDVIHDAGGYAVLAHPGLIKNDDYVKQILNFPIDGIEAYHTSHNFSQEDKYRSMAEQRGLFVTGGSDFHGIEGRYPSSIGEYTVESELVEEFISLVSCD
;
A
#
# COMPACT_ATOMS: atom_id res chain seq x y z
N ASP A 1 16.13 24.96 5.09
CA ASP A 1 14.76 24.59 5.48
C ASP A 1 14.66 23.07 5.66
N THR A 2 13.52 22.58 6.08
CA THR A 2 13.30 21.13 6.36
C THR A 2 13.51 20.26 5.13
N ASN A 3 13.09 20.71 3.94
CA ASN A 3 13.27 19.98 2.69
C ASN A 3 14.73 19.90 2.29
N GLU A 4 15.47 20.98 2.44
CA GLU A 4 16.90 21.02 2.17
C GLU A 4 17.68 20.11 3.12
N ALA A 5 17.33 20.07 4.40
CA ALA A 5 17.91 19.17 5.39
C ALA A 5 17.61 17.72 5.04
N PHE A 6 16.37 17.41 4.64
CA PHE A 6 16.01 16.07 4.19
C PHE A 6 16.82 15.64 2.98
N ASP A 7 16.89 16.47 1.93
CA ASP A 7 17.58 16.13 0.68
C ASP A 7 19.09 15.97 0.85
N LYS A 8 19.72 16.84 1.61
CA LYS A 8 21.18 16.84 1.77
C LYS A 8 21.70 15.89 2.86
N ILE A 9 20.89 15.59 3.87
CA ILE A 9 21.35 14.88 5.08
C ILE A 9 20.68 13.52 5.23
N LEU A 10 19.35 13.42 5.10
CA LEU A 10 18.55 12.25 5.46
C LEU A 10 18.12 11.39 4.27
N SER A 11 18.02 11.94 3.06
CA SER A 11 17.63 11.17 1.88
C SER A 11 18.65 10.08 1.56
N SER A 12 18.31 9.15 0.69
CA SER A 12 19.18 8.04 0.27
C SER A 12 20.50 8.48 -0.37
N LYS A 13 20.65 9.76 -0.68
CA LYS A 13 21.88 10.41 -1.18
C LYS A 13 22.51 11.32 -0.13
N GLY A 14 21.89 11.46 1.03
CA GLY A 14 22.33 12.35 2.09
C GLY A 14 23.53 11.80 2.86
N THR A 15 24.27 12.70 3.49
CA THR A 15 25.52 12.36 4.22
C THR A 15 25.30 11.52 5.47
N CYS A 16 24.10 11.56 6.06
CA CYS A 16 23.73 10.80 7.26
C CYS A 16 22.75 9.65 6.96
N TYR A 17 22.63 9.25 5.70
CA TYR A 17 21.76 8.14 5.34
C TYR A 17 22.27 6.81 5.90
N VAL A 18 21.44 6.17 6.70
CA VAL A 18 21.65 4.80 7.16
C VAL A 18 20.66 3.90 6.42
N PRO A 19 21.13 2.93 5.62
CA PRO A 19 20.25 1.98 4.94
C PRO A 19 19.41 1.22 5.96
N LYS A 20 18.08 1.19 5.74
CA LYS A 20 17.22 0.31 6.53
C LYS A 20 17.56 -1.15 6.23
N PRO A 21 17.51 -2.05 7.23
CA PRO A 21 17.55 -3.48 6.97
C PRO A 21 16.47 -3.83 5.94
N LYS A 22 16.83 -4.64 4.96
CA LYS A 22 15.87 -5.16 3.97
C LYS A 22 15.40 -6.51 4.46
N GLU A 23 14.13 -6.58 4.79
CA GLU A 23 13.48 -7.87 5.05
C GLU A 23 12.95 -8.45 3.74
N ALA A 24 12.97 -9.78 3.63
CA ALA A 24 12.36 -10.48 2.50
C ALA A 24 10.83 -10.41 2.59
N VAL A 25 10.17 -10.32 1.44
CA VAL A 25 8.71 -10.15 1.37
C VAL A 25 7.97 -11.31 2.04
N ASP A 26 8.40 -12.54 1.81
CA ASP A 26 7.86 -13.75 2.43
C ASP A 26 7.93 -13.69 3.96
N ARG A 27 9.10 -13.30 4.51
CA ARG A 27 9.27 -13.15 5.95
C ARG A 27 8.34 -12.10 6.56
N VAL A 28 8.12 -10.98 5.86
CA VAL A 28 7.18 -9.94 6.34
C VAL A 28 5.76 -10.47 6.36
N ILE A 29 5.35 -11.21 5.31
CA ILE A 29 4.04 -11.83 5.23
C ILE A 29 3.85 -12.85 6.36
N ASP A 30 4.84 -13.72 6.59
CA ASP A 30 4.81 -14.72 7.68
C ASP A 30 4.59 -14.04 9.04
N VAL A 31 5.31 -12.96 9.34
CA VAL A 31 5.17 -12.22 10.60
C VAL A 31 3.76 -11.62 10.75
N ILE A 32 3.18 -11.11 9.66
CA ILE A 32 1.81 -10.59 9.68
C ILE A 32 0.80 -11.72 9.96
N HIS A 33 0.94 -12.86 9.29
CA HIS A 33 0.08 -14.02 9.47
C HIS A 33 0.22 -14.64 10.87
N ASP A 34 1.44 -14.77 11.38
CA ASP A 34 1.71 -15.26 12.74
C ASP A 34 1.07 -14.36 13.81
N ALA A 35 0.91 -13.08 13.52
CA ALA A 35 0.20 -12.13 14.37
C ALA A 35 -1.35 -12.17 14.19
N GLY A 36 -1.87 -13.02 13.30
CA GLY A 36 -3.29 -13.09 12.98
C GLY A 36 -3.80 -11.98 12.06
N GLY A 37 -2.90 -11.28 11.37
CA GLY A 37 -3.23 -10.19 10.44
C GLY A 37 -3.34 -10.66 8.98
N TYR A 38 -3.78 -9.74 8.13
CA TYR A 38 -3.84 -9.92 6.67
C TYR A 38 -2.75 -9.09 6.00
N ALA A 39 -1.98 -9.71 5.09
CA ALA A 39 -0.92 -9.05 4.34
C ALA A 39 -1.49 -8.42 3.07
N VAL A 40 -1.42 -7.09 2.95
CA VAL A 40 -1.94 -6.33 1.81
C VAL A 40 -0.82 -5.58 1.11
N LEU A 41 -0.77 -5.69 -0.23
CA LEU A 41 0.14 -4.88 -1.03
C LEU A 41 -0.38 -3.46 -1.13
N ALA A 42 0.25 -2.53 -0.41
CA ALA A 42 -0.11 -1.13 -0.38
C ALA A 42 0.34 -0.41 -1.67
N HIS A 43 -0.48 0.54 -2.14
CA HIS A 43 -0.23 1.50 -3.24
C HIS A 43 0.69 0.97 -4.37
N PRO A 44 0.35 -0.15 -5.04
CA PRO A 44 1.23 -0.81 -6.03
C PRO A 44 1.64 0.09 -7.20
N GLY A 45 0.86 1.12 -7.50
CA GLY A 45 1.19 2.11 -8.54
C GLY A 45 2.47 2.90 -8.25
N LEU A 46 2.88 3.04 -6.99
CA LEU A 46 4.12 3.70 -6.60
C LEU A 46 5.37 2.85 -6.88
N ILE A 47 5.23 1.55 -7.07
CA ILE A 47 6.32 0.64 -7.45
C ILE A 47 6.84 0.98 -8.86
N LYS A 48 5.96 1.49 -9.75
CA LYS A 48 6.28 1.89 -11.14
C LYS A 48 6.89 0.76 -11.98
N ASN A 49 6.65 -0.49 -11.59
CA ASN A 49 7.12 -1.67 -12.28
C ASN A 49 6.13 -2.83 -12.05
N ASP A 50 5.34 -3.11 -13.08
CA ASP A 50 4.29 -4.13 -13.03
C ASP A 50 4.84 -5.55 -12.86
N ASP A 51 6.05 -5.82 -13.30
CA ASP A 51 6.64 -7.16 -13.12
C ASP A 51 7.02 -7.42 -11.66
N TYR A 52 7.46 -6.39 -10.93
CA TYR A 52 7.65 -6.50 -9.48
C TYR A 52 6.31 -6.68 -8.74
N VAL A 53 5.27 -5.96 -9.16
CA VAL A 53 3.92 -6.17 -8.60
C VAL A 53 3.49 -7.62 -8.79
N LYS A 54 3.61 -8.18 -10.00
CA LYS A 54 3.28 -9.58 -10.28
C LYS A 54 4.12 -10.57 -9.46
N GLN A 55 5.40 -10.29 -9.27
CA GLN A 55 6.28 -11.13 -8.44
C GLN A 55 5.83 -11.12 -6.97
N ILE A 56 5.47 -9.96 -6.42
CA ILE A 56 4.95 -9.86 -5.05
C ILE A 56 3.63 -10.63 -4.92
N LEU A 57 2.76 -10.56 -5.91
CA LEU A 57 1.49 -11.29 -5.93
C LEU A 57 1.63 -12.82 -6.07
N ASN A 58 2.83 -13.36 -6.24
CA ASN A 58 3.09 -14.80 -6.16
C ASN A 58 3.39 -15.29 -4.74
N PHE A 59 3.59 -14.39 -3.79
CA PHE A 59 3.68 -14.72 -2.36
C PHE A 59 2.26 -14.90 -1.78
N PRO A 60 2.12 -15.52 -0.60
CA PRO A 60 0.84 -15.75 0.05
C PRO A 60 0.26 -14.46 0.67
N ILE A 61 0.03 -13.48 -0.18
CA ILE A 61 -0.57 -12.19 0.16
C ILE A 61 -2.10 -12.32 0.12
N ASP A 62 -2.80 -11.58 0.99
CA ASP A 62 -4.25 -11.69 1.15
C ASP A 62 -5.02 -10.65 0.35
N GLY A 63 -4.43 -9.48 0.15
CA GLY A 63 -5.11 -8.37 -0.52
C GLY A 63 -4.19 -7.44 -1.28
N ILE A 64 -4.82 -6.53 -2.02
CA ILE A 64 -4.15 -5.47 -2.76
C ILE A 64 -4.92 -4.16 -2.61
N GLU A 65 -4.21 -3.07 -2.34
CA GLU A 65 -4.80 -1.73 -2.33
C GLU A 65 -4.97 -1.23 -3.76
N ALA A 66 -6.16 -1.41 -4.31
CA ALA A 66 -6.47 -0.98 -5.67
C ALA A 66 -6.83 0.50 -5.73
N TYR A 67 -7.54 1.00 -4.73
CA TYR A 67 -8.03 2.39 -4.66
C TYR A 67 -7.12 3.23 -3.81
N HIS A 68 -6.40 4.18 -4.44
CA HIS A 68 -5.44 5.03 -3.75
C HIS A 68 -5.33 6.40 -4.45
N THR A 69 -5.07 7.46 -3.69
CA THR A 69 -4.94 8.84 -4.22
C THR A 69 -3.92 9.00 -5.34
N SER A 70 -2.89 8.16 -5.38
CA SER A 70 -1.86 8.18 -6.44
C SER A 70 -2.21 7.32 -7.66
N HIS A 71 -3.31 6.57 -7.63
CA HIS A 71 -3.76 5.75 -8.75
C HIS A 71 -4.72 6.55 -9.63
N ASN A 72 -4.64 6.34 -10.93
CA ASN A 72 -5.67 6.74 -11.87
C ASN A 72 -6.64 5.57 -12.13
N PHE A 73 -7.79 5.85 -12.76
CA PHE A 73 -8.82 4.85 -13.04
C PHE A 73 -8.30 3.57 -13.73
N SER A 74 -7.35 3.71 -14.66
CA SER A 74 -6.78 2.55 -15.35
C SER A 74 -5.93 1.69 -14.40
N GLN A 75 -5.26 2.31 -13.44
CA GLN A 75 -4.49 1.60 -12.41
C GLN A 75 -5.41 0.93 -11.39
N GLU A 76 -6.46 1.61 -10.94
CA GLU A 76 -7.46 1.05 -10.05
C GLU A 76 -8.11 -0.20 -10.66
N ASP A 77 -8.58 -0.10 -11.90
CA ASP A 77 -9.18 -1.22 -12.64
C ASP A 77 -8.18 -2.37 -12.85
N LYS A 78 -6.93 -2.05 -13.18
CA LYS A 78 -5.86 -3.04 -13.31
C LYS A 78 -5.63 -3.81 -12.02
N TYR A 79 -5.48 -3.11 -10.88
CA TYR A 79 -5.18 -3.77 -9.62
C TYR A 79 -6.38 -4.53 -9.06
N ARG A 80 -7.60 -4.01 -9.26
CA ARG A 80 -8.82 -4.74 -8.98
C ARG A 80 -8.89 -6.06 -9.78
N SER A 81 -8.64 -6.00 -11.08
CA SER A 81 -8.62 -7.20 -11.94
C SER A 81 -7.52 -8.20 -11.52
N MET A 82 -6.36 -7.72 -11.07
CA MET A 82 -5.31 -8.59 -10.54
C MET A 82 -5.73 -9.28 -9.24
N ALA A 83 -6.47 -8.59 -8.37
CA ALA A 83 -7.03 -9.16 -7.16
C ALA A 83 -8.06 -10.27 -7.49
N GLU A 84 -9.05 -9.95 -8.33
CA GLU A 84 -10.08 -10.89 -8.76
C GLU A 84 -9.51 -12.19 -9.34
N GLN A 85 -8.51 -12.07 -10.23
CA GLN A 85 -7.86 -13.23 -10.86
C GLN A 85 -7.15 -14.16 -9.88
N ARG A 86 -6.84 -13.68 -8.67
CA ARG A 86 -6.08 -14.41 -7.64
C ARG A 86 -6.90 -14.74 -6.40
N GLY A 87 -8.16 -14.31 -6.33
CA GLY A 87 -8.99 -14.46 -5.14
C GLY A 87 -8.47 -13.64 -3.95
N LEU A 88 -7.87 -12.48 -4.22
CA LEU A 88 -7.41 -11.54 -3.21
C LEU A 88 -8.50 -10.51 -2.94
N PHE A 89 -8.66 -10.09 -1.68
CA PHE A 89 -9.56 -8.98 -1.40
C PHE A 89 -8.94 -7.63 -1.81
N VAL A 90 -9.81 -6.64 -1.99
CA VAL A 90 -9.42 -5.28 -2.39
C VAL A 90 -9.54 -4.34 -1.20
N THR A 91 -8.57 -3.45 -1.06
CA THR A 91 -8.65 -2.32 -0.12
C THR A 91 -8.48 -1.01 -0.84
N GLY A 92 -8.70 0.08 -0.10
CA GLY A 92 -8.39 1.42 -0.58
C GLY A 92 -8.33 2.44 0.54
N GLY A 93 -7.69 3.56 0.25
CA GLY A 93 -7.53 4.63 1.21
C GLY A 93 -6.77 5.83 0.68
N SER A 94 -6.71 6.86 1.51
CA SER A 94 -6.07 8.14 1.17
C SER A 94 -4.56 8.17 1.41
N ASP A 95 -4.02 7.23 2.19
CA ASP A 95 -2.65 7.28 2.71
C ASP A 95 -2.38 8.58 3.51
N PHE A 96 -3.37 9.03 4.28
CA PHE A 96 -3.30 10.27 5.05
C PHE A 96 -2.20 10.21 6.13
N HIS A 97 -1.26 11.15 6.06
CA HIS A 97 -0.10 11.25 6.96
C HIS A 97 -0.13 12.51 7.85
N GLY A 98 -1.29 13.09 8.06
CA GLY A 98 -1.44 14.35 8.80
C GLY A 98 -1.50 15.58 7.89
N ILE A 99 -1.82 16.73 8.50
CA ILE A 99 -2.09 17.99 7.79
C ILE A 99 -0.89 18.49 6.97
N GLU A 100 0.34 18.14 7.37
CA GLU A 100 1.57 18.51 6.66
C GLU A 100 2.09 17.39 5.75
N GLY A 101 1.30 16.33 5.55
CA GLY A 101 1.65 15.18 4.71
C GLY A 101 1.64 15.49 3.22
N ARG A 102 2.16 14.55 2.43
CA ARG A 102 2.19 14.64 0.95
C ARG A 102 0.85 14.36 0.29
N TYR A 103 -0.07 13.77 1.01
CA TYR A 103 -1.38 13.30 0.55
C TYR A 103 -2.49 14.11 1.18
N PRO A 104 -3.77 13.77 0.93
CA PRO A 104 -4.87 14.68 1.24
C PRO A 104 -4.69 15.39 2.57
N SER A 105 -4.92 16.69 2.60
CA SER A 105 -4.71 17.52 3.77
C SER A 105 -5.75 17.28 4.88
N SER A 106 -6.82 16.54 4.56
CA SER A 106 -7.90 16.21 5.49
C SER A 106 -8.46 14.80 5.25
N ILE A 107 -8.93 14.17 6.32
CA ILE A 107 -9.67 12.91 6.25
C ILE A 107 -11.00 13.15 5.54
N GLY A 108 -11.35 12.25 4.61
CA GLY A 108 -12.57 12.35 3.79
C GLY A 108 -12.39 13.10 2.48
N GLU A 109 -11.21 13.64 2.20
CA GLU A 109 -10.88 14.24 0.89
C GLU A 109 -10.78 13.18 -0.22
N TYR A 110 -10.33 11.97 0.14
CA TYR A 110 -10.38 10.79 -0.69
C TYR A 110 -11.10 9.67 0.08
N THR A 111 -12.12 9.10 -0.55
CA THR A 111 -12.94 8.01 0.01
C THR A 111 -13.11 6.91 -1.03
N VAL A 112 -13.36 5.70 -0.55
CA VAL A 112 -13.69 4.54 -1.36
C VAL A 112 -15.09 4.08 -0.96
N GLU A 113 -15.96 3.80 -1.92
CA GLU A 113 -17.29 3.27 -1.67
C GLU A 113 -17.18 1.88 -1.02
N SER A 114 -17.97 1.64 0.04
CA SER A 114 -17.89 0.41 0.84
C SER A 114 -18.12 -0.86 0.02
N GLU A 115 -18.97 -0.79 -0.99
CA GLU A 115 -19.28 -1.89 -1.90
C GLU A 115 -18.06 -2.38 -2.69
N LEU A 116 -17.10 -1.49 -2.95
CA LEU A 116 -15.87 -1.82 -3.69
C LEU A 116 -14.83 -2.56 -2.82
N VAL A 117 -15.00 -2.51 -1.49
CA VAL A 117 -14.09 -3.11 -0.50
C VAL A 117 -14.85 -3.97 0.53
N GLU A 118 -16.04 -4.43 0.18
CA GLU A 118 -16.97 -5.15 1.08
C GLU A 118 -16.32 -6.40 1.69
N GLU A 119 -15.58 -7.17 0.90
CA GLU A 119 -14.90 -8.37 1.38
C GLU A 119 -13.91 -8.04 2.51
N PHE A 120 -13.09 -7.01 2.34
CA PHE A 120 -12.17 -6.54 3.38
C PHE A 120 -12.93 -6.06 4.62
N ILE A 121 -13.99 -5.25 4.46
CA ILE A 121 -14.80 -4.78 5.58
C ILE A 121 -15.37 -5.96 6.36
N SER A 122 -15.87 -6.98 5.69
CA SER A 122 -16.42 -8.18 6.32
C SER A 122 -15.37 -8.96 7.11
N LEU A 123 -14.12 -9.00 6.65
CA LEU A 123 -13.02 -9.69 7.34
C LEU A 123 -12.58 -8.98 8.62
N VAL A 124 -12.64 -7.63 8.66
CA VAL A 124 -12.12 -6.84 9.79
C VAL A 124 -13.20 -6.30 10.73
N SER A 125 -14.48 -6.42 10.35
CA SER A 125 -15.59 -6.07 11.24
C SER A 125 -15.69 -7.14 12.34
N CYS A 126 -15.35 -6.75 13.56
CA CYS A 126 -15.65 -7.57 14.73
C CYS A 126 -17.16 -7.56 14.96
N ASP A 127 -17.76 -8.74 15.11
CA ASP A 127 -19.12 -8.93 15.64
C ASP A 127 -19.24 -8.42 17.09
#